data_097ad8b54e9acaa3019f07a54241e09d
#
_entry.id   097ad8b54e9acaa3019f07a54241e09d
#
_cell.length_a   1.000
_cell.length_b   1.000
_cell.length_c   1.000
_cell.angle_alpha   90.00
_cell.angle_beta   90.00
_cell.angle_gamma   90.00
#
_symmetry.space_group_name_H-M   'P 1'
#
loop_
_entity.id
_entity.type
_entity.pdbx_description
1 polymer ?
#
loop_
_entity_poly.entity_id
_entity_poly.type
_entity_poly.pdbx_seq_one_letter_code
_entity_poly.pdbx_strand_id
1 'polypeptide(L)'
;MGYFEKKIENKIRVAENLRLKLLSPPTDQVRVVMDTDTFNEIDDQFALAWTLLSGDKINLLGVTAEPYSFQHHKEELLEAFNIIKEKKEISKDNINLVNNYSDWVNGLIESNIHPNDIYFDTPKEGVEKSYQEIIKIFDKLKIPHEGKVFRGSDQYLSSFDKPLITESSEFIVKSCLQYPDEKIYVCAIGCLTNIASALLMEPKSLYNLIVVWTSGFPTHSINNNTNSLNLVQDVLSSQLLFECGVANVYLPGYNVGAQLTLSLPDMKEFVKGRGDIGNYLYELYTNNPLHKQRGVSDQTWRTWVIWDVITIAWMIDASWVPSHIVSSPILNDELYWKRNNESHPMREAYGVNRDVIFHDFFTKIDKLK
;
A
#
# COMPACT_ATOMS: atom_id res chain seq x y z
N MET A 1 16.08 -10.24 20.52
CA MET A 1 15.69 -8.84 20.79
C MET A 1 16.26 -8.00 19.66
N GLY A 2 15.41 -7.53 18.77
CA GLY A 2 15.81 -6.71 17.62
C GLY A 2 16.42 -5.37 18.04
N TYR A 3 17.09 -4.71 17.13
CA TYR A 3 17.72 -3.38 17.37
C TYR A 3 16.70 -2.37 17.87
N PHE A 4 15.46 -2.47 17.40
CA PHE A 4 14.37 -1.55 17.71
C PHE A 4 13.77 -1.79 19.09
N GLU A 5 13.60 -3.05 19.51
CA GLU A 5 13.17 -3.38 20.87
C GLU A 5 14.09 -2.70 21.91
N LYS A 6 15.41 -2.72 21.70
CA LYS A 6 16.36 -2.05 22.61
C LYS A 6 16.22 -0.52 22.66
N LYS A 7 15.74 0.11 21.60
CA LYS A 7 15.67 1.59 21.50
C LYS A 7 14.33 2.17 21.95
N ILE A 8 13.22 1.47 21.70
CA ILE A 8 11.88 1.89 22.14
C ILE A 8 11.48 1.27 23.49
N GLU A 9 11.88 0.07 23.83
CA GLU A 9 11.57 -0.56 25.13
C GLU A 9 11.96 0.30 26.34
N ASN A 10 12.98 1.13 26.21
CA ASN A 10 13.36 2.06 27.28
C ASN A 10 12.46 3.30 27.37
N LYS A 11 11.51 3.52 26.44
CA LYS A 11 10.69 4.73 26.43
C LYS A 11 9.20 4.47 26.55
N ILE A 12 8.64 3.48 25.85
CA ILE A 12 7.19 3.22 25.86
C ILE A 12 6.93 1.72 25.64
N ARG A 13 6.19 1.11 26.56
CA ARG A 13 5.74 -0.27 26.47
C ARG A 13 4.21 -0.29 26.40
N VAL A 14 3.66 -0.71 25.25
CA VAL A 14 2.24 -0.93 25.10
C VAL A 14 1.86 -2.24 25.76
N ALA A 15 0.97 -2.20 26.74
CA ALA A 15 0.48 -3.40 27.41
C ALA A 15 -0.27 -4.32 26.40
N GLU A 16 -0.09 -5.63 26.52
CA GLU A 16 -0.67 -6.59 25.58
C GLU A 16 -2.20 -6.50 25.50
N ASN A 17 -2.88 -6.31 26.65
CA ASN A 17 -4.33 -6.13 26.69
C ASN A 17 -4.80 -4.88 25.91
N LEU A 18 -4.05 -3.77 25.96
CA LEU A 18 -4.33 -2.60 25.15
C LEU A 18 -4.13 -2.91 23.66
N ARG A 19 -3.02 -3.57 23.31
CA ARG A 19 -2.74 -3.94 21.90
C ARG A 19 -3.84 -4.85 21.34
N LEU A 20 -4.27 -5.87 22.06
CA LEU A 20 -5.38 -6.74 21.65
C LEU A 20 -6.70 -5.96 21.50
N LYS A 21 -6.94 -4.95 22.35
CA LYS A 21 -8.09 -4.04 22.21
C LYS A 21 -7.97 -3.17 20.92
N LEU A 22 -6.78 -2.70 20.59
CA LEU A 22 -6.54 -1.94 19.35
C LEU A 22 -6.74 -2.82 18.12
N LEU A 23 -6.29 -4.07 18.15
CA LEU A 23 -6.42 -5.04 17.06
C LEU A 23 -7.83 -5.63 16.88
N SER A 24 -8.79 -5.32 17.77
CA SER A 24 -10.17 -5.76 17.55
C SER A 24 -10.79 -5.06 16.35
N PRO A 25 -11.53 -5.82 15.49
CA PRO A 25 -12.22 -5.26 14.35
C PRO A 25 -13.06 -4.04 14.70
N PRO A 26 -13.18 -3.05 13.82
CA PRO A 26 -14.07 -1.91 14.04
C PRO A 26 -15.55 -2.34 14.03
N THR A 27 -16.38 -1.71 14.88
CA THR A 27 -17.81 -1.91 14.94
C THR A 27 -18.59 -0.66 14.54
N ASP A 28 -17.95 0.49 14.63
CA ASP A 28 -18.54 1.81 14.43
C ASP A 28 -17.76 2.58 13.34
N GLN A 29 -18.16 3.82 13.08
CA GLN A 29 -17.40 4.71 12.20
C GLN A 29 -15.98 4.90 12.74
N VAL A 30 -14.98 4.75 11.87
CA VAL A 30 -13.55 4.84 12.21
C VAL A 30 -12.95 6.17 11.79
N ARG A 31 -12.00 6.70 12.59
CA ARG A 31 -11.14 7.83 12.19
C ARG A 31 -9.95 7.31 11.41
N VAL A 32 -9.78 7.81 10.20
CA VAL A 32 -8.77 7.31 9.25
C VAL A 32 -7.88 8.43 8.77
N VAL A 33 -6.58 8.19 8.78
CA VAL A 33 -5.61 8.85 7.92
C VAL A 33 -5.30 7.85 6.79
N MET A 34 -5.40 8.26 5.54
CA MET A 34 -5.04 7.42 4.40
C MET A 34 -3.64 7.79 3.93
N ASP A 35 -2.73 6.83 3.89
CA ASP A 35 -1.34 6.99 3.48
C ASP A 35 -1.11 6.21 2.18
N THR A 36 -0.82 6.90 1.08
CA THR A 36 -0.97 6.37 -0.29
C THR A 36 0.08 6.91 -1.24
N ASP A 37 0.60 6.08 -2.13
CA ASP A 37 1.46 6.44 -3.25
C ASP A 37 0.67 6.53 -4.58
N THR A 38 -0.51 7.13 -4.49
CA THR A 38 -1.46 7.38 -5.58
C THR A 38 -0.77 7.91 -6.84
N PHE A 39 -0.83 7.27 -7.95
CA PHE A 39 -0.13 7.44 -9.22
C PHE A 39 0.96 6.38 -9.46
N ASN A 40 1.30 5.58 -8.47
CA ASN A 40 2.17 4.42 -8.65
C ASN A 40 1.50 3.36 -9.55
N GLU A 41 0.27 2.98 -9.19
CA GLU A 41 -0.63 2.10 -9.95
C GLU A 41 -2.01 2.78 -10.06
N ILE A 42 -3.06 2.01 -10.35
CA ILE A 42 -4.42 2.58 -10.48
C ILE A 42 -5.33 2.24 -9.31
N ASP A 43 -4.95 1.33 -8.46
CA ASP A 43 -5.78 0.79 -7.35
C ASP A 43 -5.90 1.75 -6.17
N ASP A 44 -4.89 2.56 -5.91
CA ASP A 44 -4.95 3.69 -4.97
C ASP A 44 -6.13 4.63 -5.25
N GLN A 45 -6.35 4.99 -6.53
CA GLN A 45 -7.44 5.88 -6.91
C GLN A 45 -8.80 5.26 -6.63
N PHE A 46 -8.95 3.93 -6.80
CA PHE A 46 -10.16 3.21 -6.43
C PHE A 46 -10.35 3.21 -4.91
N ALA A 47 -9.30 2.94 -4.14
CA ALA A 47 -9.33 2.93 -2.69
C ALA A 47 -9.66 4.31 -2.12
N LEU A 48 -9.05 5.38 -2.63
CA LEU A 48 -9.32 6.76 -2.21
C LEU A 48 -10.75 7.19 -2.57
N ALA A 49 -11.19 6.91 -3.79
CA ALA A 49 -12.56 7.23 -4.20
C ALA A 49 -13.59 6.51 -3.33
N TRP A 50 -13.38 5.22 -3.05
CA TRP A 50 -14.27 4.47 -2.17
C TRP A 50 -14.27 4.97 -0.73
N THR A 51 -13.10 5.35 -0.20
CA THR A 51 -12.96 5.98 1.11
C THR A 51 -13.81 7.25 1.20
N LEU A 52 -13.68 8.15 0.21
CA LEU A 52 -14.43 9.42 0.16
C LEU A 52 -15.95 9.20 0.01
N LEU A 53 -16.36 8.11 -0.63
CA LEU A 53 -17.78 7.73 -0.76
C LEU A 53 -18.32 6.96 0.45
N SER A 54 -17.48 6.63 1.43
CA SER A 54 -17.84 5.81 2.59
C SER A 54 -17.92 6.60 3.89
N GLY A 55 -18.35 7.88 3.83
CA GLY A 55 -18.43 8.77 5.00
C GLY A 55 -19.34 8.31 6.13
N ASP A 56 -20.21 7.35 5.86
CA ASP A 56 -21.04 6.67 6.87
C ASP A 56 -20.23 5.72 7.76
N LYS A 57 -19.13 5.17 7.25
CA LYS A 57 -18.24 4.22 7.93
C LYS A 57 -16.85 4.80 8.24
N ILE A 58 -16.39 5.73 7.44
CA ILE A 58 -15.05 6.31 7.52
C ILE A 58 -15.11 7.81 7.73
N ASN A 59 -14.63 8.28 8.88
CA ASN A 59 -14.32 9.68 9.12
C ASN A 59 -12.88 9.93 8.67
N LEU A 60 -12.71 10.38 7.42
CA LEU A 60 -11.38 10.68 6.86
C LEU A 60 -10.85 11.99 7.45
N LEU A 61 -9.81 11.88 8.27
CA LEU A 61 -9.10 13.02 8.86
C LEU A 61 -8.27 13.75 7.82
N GLY A 62 -7.56 13.00 6.98
CA GLY A 62 -6.74 13.50 5.89
C GLY A 62 -6.08 12.38 5.10
N VAL A 63 -5.41 12.77 4.01
CA VAL A 63 -4.66 11.89 3.10
C VAL A 63 -3.22 12.35 3.06
N THR A 64 -2.30 11.44 3.26
CA THR A 64 -0.86 11.65 3.23
C THR A 64 -0.27 11.00 1.99
N ALA A 65 0.48 11.80 1.20
CA ALA A 65 1.14 11.29 0.01
C ALA A 65 2.43 10.57 0.38
N GLU A 66 2.59 9.33 -0.09
CA GLU A 66 3.83 8.56 0.02
C GLU A 66 4.71 8.74 -1.22
N PRO A 67 6.03 8.64 -1.09
CA PRO A 67 6.90 8.54 -2.24
C PRO A 67 6.76 7.18 -2.91
N TYR A 68 6.89 7.15 -4.23
CA TYR A 68 7.11 5.91 -4.96
C TYR A 68 8.28 6.05 -5.94
N SER A 69 8.92 4.94 -6.25
CA SER A 69 9.99 4.88 -7.24
C SER A 69 10.18 3.45 -7.73
N PHE A 70 10.40 3.30 -9.03
CA PHE A 70 10.78 2.01 -9.62
C PHE A 70 12.28 1.96 -9.96
N GLN A 71 13.08 2.90 -9.47
CA GLN A 71 14.52 3.00 -9.78
C GLN A 71 15.31 1.74 -9.37
N HIS A 72 14.86 1.03 -8.34
CA HIS A 72 15.47 -0.22 -7.88
C HIS A 72 15.41 -1.35 -8.93
N HIS A 73 14.46 -1.29 -9.87
CA HIS A 73 14.37 -2.28 -10.96
C HIS A 73 15.36 -2.01 -12.12
N LYS A 74 15.95 -0.82 -12.20
CA LYS A 74 16.64 -0.38 -13.41
C LYS A 74 17.82 -1.29 -13.82
N GLU A 75 18.65 -1.64 -12.86
CA GLU A 75 19.83 -2.47 -13.13
C GLU A 75 19.45 -3.91 -13.47
N GLU A 76 18.58 -4.52 -12.65
CA GLU A 76 18.12 -5.89 -12.84
C GLU A 76 17.32 -6.05 -14.14
N LEU A 77 16.47 -5.09 -14.48
CA LEU A 77 15.71 -5.06 -15.72
C LEU A 77 16.65 -5.02 -16.95
N LEU A 78 17.69 -4.18 -16.89
CA LEU A 78 18.68 -4.08 -17.97
C LEU A 78 19.47 -5.39 -18.12
N GLU A 79 19.87 -6.01 -17.01
CA GLU A 79 20.58 -7.28 -17.02
C GLU A 79 19.71 -8.40 -17.59
N ALA A 80 18.47 -8.54 -17.12
CA ALA A 80 17.50 -9.51 -17.63
C ALA A 80 17.21 -9.29 -19.13
N PHE A 81 17.07 -8.02 -19.56
CA PHE A 81 16.87 -7.69 -20.97
C PHE A 81 18.03 -8.16 -21.83
N ASN A 82 19.28 -7.94 -21.41
CA ASN A 82 20.46 -8.39 -22.16
C ASN A 82 20.54 -9.92 -22.23
N ILE A 83 20.20 -10.63 -21.14
CA ILE A 83 20.19 -12.09 -21.12
C ILE A 83 19.15 -12.64 -22.11
N ILE A 84 17.91 -12.15 -22.03
CA ILE A 84 16.78 -12.64 -22.84
C ILE A 84 16.97 -12.27 -24.31
N LYS A 85 17.31 -11.01 -24.61
CA LYS A 85 17.46 -10.50 -25.99
C LYS A 85 18.62 -11.17 -26.73
N GLU A 86 19.75 -11.37 -26.05
CA GLU A 86 20.94 -12.00 -26.65
C GLU A 86 20.89 -13.53 -26.57
N LYS A 87 19.80 -14.11 -26.01
CA LYS A 87 19.63 -15.57 -25.83
C LYS A 87 20.81 -16.22 -25.11
N LYS A 88 21.34 -15.52 -24.08
CA LYS A 88 22.38 -16.04 -23.24
C LYS A 88 21.93 -17.27 -22.47
N GLU A 89 22.87 -18.11 -22.06
CA GLU A 89 22.58 -19.28 -21.24
C GLU A 89 21.95 -18.87 -19.88
N ILE A 90 20.82 -19.46 -19.54
CA ILE A 90 20.17 -19.29 -18.25
C ILE A 90 20.82 -20.28 -17.26
N SER A 91 21.62 -19.76 -16.36
CA SER A 91 22.31 -20.50 -15.30
C SER A 91 21.50 -20.50 -14.00
N LYS A 92 21.97 -21.27 -13.01
CA LYS A 92 21.39 -21.25 -11.66
C LYS A 92 21.51 -19.88 -10.99
N ASP A 93 22.48 -19.06 -11.39
CA ASP A 93 22.76 -17.78 -10.76
C ASP A 93 21.83 -16.66 -11.29
N ASN A 94 21.34 -16.79 -12.54
CA ASN A 94 20.51 -15.76 -13.16
C ASN A 94 19.04 -16.18 -13.39
N ILE A 95 18.67 -17.44 -13.12
CA ILE A 95 17.32 -17.94 -13.39
C ILE A 95 16.23 -17.17 -12.64
N ASN A 96 16.49 -16.76 -11.39
CA ASN A 96 15.54 -16.00 -10.61
C ASN A 96 15.34 -14.59 -11.19
N LEU A 97 16.42 -13.94 -11.59
CA LEU A 97 16.38 -12.65 -12.28
C LEU A 97 15.55 -12.75 -13.57
N VAL A 98 15.85 -13.74 -14.41
CA VAL A 98 15.11 -13.94 -15.66
C VAL A 98 13.64 -14.21 -15.40
N ASN A 99 13.31 -15.07 -14.44
CA ASN A 99 11.92 -15.39 -14.10
C ASN A 99 11.15 -14.16 -13.60
N ASN A 100 11.77 -13.32 -12.76
CA ASN A 100 11.14 -12.13 -12.21
C ASN A 100 10.85 -11.05 -13.26
N TYR A 101 11.71 -10.94 -14.28
CA TYR A 101 11.62 -9.86 -15.27
C TYR A 101 11.17 -10.30 -16.67
N SER A 102 10.97 -11.60 -16.93
CA SER A 102 10.69 -12.12 -18.27
C SER A 102 9.49 -11.48 -18.94
N ASP A 103 8.37 -11.32 -18.22
CA ASP A 103 7.16 -10.74 -18.77
C ASP A 103 7.35 -9.26 -19.15
N TRP A 104 8.01 -8.52 -18.28
CA TRP A 104 8.32 -7.11 -18.56
C TRP A 104 9.28 -6.96 -19.75
N VAL A 105 10.38 -7.72 -19.74
CA VAL A 105 11.36 -7.71 -20.83
C VAL A 105 10.75 -8.11 -22.17
N ASN A 106 9.89 -9.13 -22.21
CA ASN A 106 9.22 -9.54 -23.44
C ASN A 106 8.30 -8.42 -23.95
N GLY A 107 7.54 -7.76 -23.09
CA GLY A 107 6.73 -6.59 -23.45
C GLY A 107 7.57 -5.44 -24.02
N LEU A 108 8.75 -5.18 -23.44
CA LEU A 108 9.69 -4.17 -23.96
C LEU A 108 10.24 -4.54 -25.35
N ILE A 109 10.61 -5.81 -25.53
CA ILE A 109 11.11 -6.31 -26.84
C ILE A 109 10.00 -6.19 -27.90
N GLU A 110 8.79 -6.62 -27.60
CA GLU A 110 7.62 -6.51 -28.49
C GLU A 110 7.30 -5.05 -28.86
N SER A 111 7.44 -4.14 -27.90
CA SER A 111 7.21 -2.71 -28.09
C SER A 111 8.41 -1.96 -28.68
N ASN A 112 9.53 -2.64 -28.93
CA ASN A 112 10.80 -2.06 -29.39
C ASN A 112 11.31 -0.94 -28.46
N ILE A 113 11.15 -1.12 -27.14
CA ILE A 113 11.63 -0.18 -26.12
C ILE A 113 12.88 -0.78 -25.47
N HIS A 114 13.94 0.03 -25.30
CA HIS A 114 15.12 -0.38 -24.55
C HIS A 114 14.99 0.05 -23.08
N PRO A 115 15.41 -0.77 -22.09
CA PRO A 115 15.31 -0.40 -20.66
C PRO A 115 15.94 0.96 -20.31
N ASN A 116 17.02 1.36 -21.00
CA ASN A 116 17.64 2.67 -20.80
C ASN A 116 16.79 3.86 -21.27
N ASP A 117 15.77 3.61 -22.09
CA ASP A 117 14.84 4.64 -22.57
C ASP A 117 13.66 4.83 -21.61
N ILE A 118 13.53 3.97 -20.60
CA ILE A 118 12.50 4.08 -19.58
C ILE A 118 12.95 5.08 -18.51
N TYR A 119 12.11 6.09 -18.27
CA TYR A 119 12.28 7.00 -17.18
C TYR A 119 11.63 6.43 -15.92
N PHE A 120 12.41 6.26 -14.86
CA PHE A 120 11.92 5.90 -13.53
C PHE A 120 11.91 7.13 -12.64
N ASP A 121 10.74 7.45 -12.11
CA ASP A 121 10.59 8.57 -11.19
C ASP A 121 11.49 8.40 -9.96
N THR A 122 12.06 9.50 -9.51
CA THR A 122 12.71 9.58 -8.19
C THR A 122 11.65 9.59 -7.09
N PRO A 123 11.97 9.22 -5.84
CA PRO A 123 11.03 9.33 -4.72
C PRO A 123 10.41 10.73 -4.59
N LYS A 124 11.20 11.78 -4.84
CA LYS A 124 10.76 13.17 -4.85
C LYS A 124 9.70 13.46 -5.92
N GLU A 125 9.90 12.96 -7.13
CA GLU A 125 8.90 13.10 -8.20
C GLU A 125 7.66 12.24 -7.91
N GLY A 126 7.87 11.04 -7.36
CA GLY A 126 6.80 10.14 -6.95
C GLY A 126 5.87 10.77 -5.92
N VAL A 127 6.40 11.34 -4.84
CA VAL A 127 5.56 11.98 -3.81
C VAL A 127 4.79 13.19 -4.35
N GLU A 128 5.38 13.98 -5.24
CA GLU A 128 4.67 15.12 -5.84
C GLU A 128 3.57 14.66 -6.80
N LYS A 129 3.81 13.63 -7.59
CA LYS A 129 2.79 13.01 -8.45
C LYS A 129 1.65 12.41 -7.62
N SER A 130 1.97 11.69 -6.53
CA SER A 130 0.98 11.17 -5.59
C SER A 130 0.13 12.31 -5.01
N TYR A 131 0.77 13.37 -4.53
CA TYR A 131 0.07 14.52 -3.96
C TYR A 131 -0.92 15.17 -4.96
N GLN A 132 -0.50 15.39 -6.19
CA GLN A 132 -1.35 15.98 -7.23
C GLN A 132 -2.49 15.04 -7.65
N GLU A 133 -2.23 13.75 -7.70
CA GLU A 133 -3.26 12.76 -8.05
C GLU A 133 -4.31 12.63 -6.96
N ILE A 134 -3.92 12.69 -5.67
CA ILE A 134 -4.86 12.74 -4.55
C ILE A 134 -5.81 13.93 -4.71
N ILE A 135 -5.30 15.13 -4.94
CA ILE A 135 -6.10 16.35 -5.18
C ILE A 135 -7.08 16.14 -6.33
N LYS A 136 -6.60 15.57 -7.43
CA LYS A 136 -7.42 15.28 -8.61
C LYS A 136 -8.60 14.33 -8.30
N ILE A 137 -8.43 13.34 -7.43
CA ILE A 137 -9.52 12.45 -7.00
C ILE A 137 -10.57 13.24 -6.19
N PHE A 138 -10.14 14.11 -5.27
CA PHE A 138 -11.04 15.00 -4.56
C PHE A 138 -11.85 15.90 -5.51
N ASP A 139 -11.18 16.50 -6.51
CA ASP A 139 -11.80 17.36 -7.51
C ASP A 139 -12.81 16.59 -8.38
N LYS A 140 -12.50 15.36 -8.79
CA LYS A 140 -13.40 14.48 -9.54
C LYS A 140 -14.66 14.12 -8.76
N LEU A 141 -14.57 14.08 -7.43
CA LEU A 141 -15.71 13.88 -6.53
C LEU A 141 -16.36 15.20 -6.08
N LYS A 142 -15.82 16.36 -6.44
CA LYS A 142 -16.28 17.71 -6.01
C LYS A 142 -16.27 17.86 -4.48
N ILE A 143 -15.28 17.27 -3.83
CA ILE A 143 -15.04 17.33 -2.39
C ILE A 143 -13.89 18.30 -2.14
N PRO A 144 -14.02 19.29 -1.22
CA PRO A 144 -12.92 20.18 -0.85
C PRO A 144 -11.71 19.40 -0.29
N HIS A 145 -10.53 19.68 -0.80
CA HIS A 145 -9.28 19.03 -0.40
C HIS A 145 -8.41 19.91 0.52
N GLU A 146 -8.72 21.20 0.67
CA GLU A 146 -7.93 22.13 1.45
C GLU A 146 -7.82 21.70 2.91
N GLY A 147 -6.58 21.61 3.41
CA GLY A 147 -6.28 21.12 4.75
C GLY A 147 -6.53 19.63 4.98
N LYS A 148 -6.71 18.87 3.91
CA LYS A 148 -6.94 17.41 3.93
C LYS A 148 -5.84 16.60 3.27
N VAL A 149 -4.98 17.20 2.47
CA VAL A 149 -3.92 16.51 1.72
C VAL A 149 -2.56 17.04 2.15
N PHE A 150 -1.64 16.14 2.48
CA PHE A 150 -0.34 16.46 3.07
C PHE A 150 0.78 15.80 2.27
N ARG A 151 1.88 16.54 2.04
CA ARG A 151 3.06 16.00 1.37
C ARG A 151 3.90 15.16 2.31
N GLY A 152 4.28 13.99 1.85
CA GLY A 152 5.22 13.10 2.51
C GLY A 152 6.68 13.39 2.22
N SER A 153 7.51 12.39 2.45
CA SER A 153 8.93 12.48 2.25
C SER A 153 9.31 12.44 0.77
N ASP A 154 10.38 13.12 0.41
CA ASP A 154 11.01 13.04 -0.91
C ASP A 154 12.13 11.97 -0.99
N GLN A 155 12.27 11.16 0.06
CA GLN A 155 13.25 10.08 0.20
C GLN A 155 12.73 9.00 1.15
N TYR A 156 13.35 7.82 1.09
CA TYR A 156 13.07 6.72 2.01
C TYR A 156 13.86 6.83 3.31
N LEU A 157 13.44 6.10 4.34
CA LEU A 157 14.10 6.11 5.65
C LEU A 157 15.52 5.52 5.53
N SER A 158 16.51 6.25 5.99
CA SER A 158 17.92 5.81 5.94
C SER A 158 18.44 5.27 7.28
N SER A 159 17.73 5.54 8.37
CA SER A 159 18.10 5.14 9.72
C SER A 159 16.94 5.36 10.69
N PHE A 160 16.79 4.51 11.69
CA PHE A 160 15.84 4.69 12.79
C PHE A 160 16.17 5.86 13.73
N ASP A 161 17.34 6.45 13.61
CA ASP A 161 17.74 7.61 14.39
C ASP A 161 17.35 8.95 13.75
N LYS A 162 16.91 8.91 12.50
CA LYS A 162 16.65 10.11 11.70
C LYS A 162 15.27 10.01 11.04
N PRO A 163 14.18 10.21 11.79
CA PRO A 163 12.85 10.29 11.19
C PRO A 163 12.79 11.45 10.19
N LEU A 164 11.99 11.28 9.16
CA LEU A 164 11.79 12.29 8.13
C LEU A 164 10.60 13.17 8.54
N ILE A 165 10.89 14.41 8.91
CA ILE A 165 9.89 15.38 9.36
C ILE A 165 9.26 16.02 8.14
N THR A 166 7.98 15.71 7.90
CA THR A 166 7.20 16.16 6.76
C THR A 166 5.78 16.53 7.20
N GLU A 167 5.03 17.23 6.33
CA GLU A 167 3.61 17.50 6.59
C GLU A 167 2.84 16.23 6.93
N SER A 168 3.13 15.11 6.23
CA SER A 168 2.50 13.81 6.43
C SER A 168 2.82 13.19 7.78
N SER A 169 4.11 13.08 8.13
CA SER A 169 4.52 12.49 9.42
C SER A 169 4.03 13.31 10.62
N GLU A 170 4.08 14.65 10.52
CA GLU A 170 3.53 15.55 11.54
C GLU A 170 2.01 15.45 11.65
N PHE A 171 1.30 15.27 10.53
CA PHE A 171 -0.15 15.11 10.53
C PHE A 171 -0.58 13.79 11.18
N ILE A 172 0.12 12.69 10.93
CA ILE A 172 -0.14 11.39 11.61
C ILE A 172 0.05 11.54 13.12
N VAL A 173 1.17 12.12 13.56
CA VAL A 173 1.44 12.41 15.00
C VAL A 173 0.34 13.26 15.59
N LYS A 174 0.01 14.39 14.94
CA LYS A 174 -1.05 15.29 15.41
C LYS A 174 -2.39 14.59 15.54
N SER A 175 -2.74 13.73 14.59
CA SER A 175 -4.00 12.97 14.62
C SER A 175 -4.07 12.06 15.83
N CYS A 176 -2.98 11.37 16.18
CA CYS A 176 -2.91 10.53 17.38
C CYS A 176 -3.00 11.35 18.68
N LEU A 177 -2.28 12.45 18.76
CA LEU A 177 -2.24 13.29 19.97
C LEU A 177 -3.54 14.10 20.20
N GLN A 178 -4.24 14.42 19.12
CA GLN A 178 -5.52 15.13 19.19
C GLN A 178 -6.67 14.26 19.76
N TYR A 179 -6.61 12.96 19.55
CA TYR A 179 -7.62 11.98 19.96
C TYR A 179 -7.01 10.85 20.81
N PRO A 180 -6.39 11.14 21.97
CA PRO A 180 -5.58 10.18 22.70
C PRO A 180 -6.34 8.95 23.22
N ASP A 181 -7.64 9.07 23.44
CA ASP A 181 -8.53 8.01 23.94
C ASP A 181 -9.27 7.26 22.83
N GLU A 182 -9.05 7.63 21.57
CA GLU A 182 -9.75 7.08 20.43
C GLU A 182 -8.77 6.34 19.51
N LYS A 183 -9.27 5.33 18.80
CA LYS A 183 -8.49 4.61 17.80
C LYS A 183 -8.30 5.48 16.56
N ILE A 184 -7.06 5.65 16.13
CA ILE A 184 -6.69 6.28 14.87
C ILE A 184 -6.17 5.19 13.94
N TYR A 185 -6.88 4.97 12.85
CA TYR A 185 -6.47 4.02 11.82
C TYR A 185 -5.65 4.76 10.76
N VAL A 186 -4.48 4.23 10.42
CA VAL A 186 -3.78 4.62 9.20
C VAL A 186 -3.99 3.53 8.17
N CYS A 187 -4.72 3.86 7.12
CA CYS A 187 -4.89 3.04 5.93
C CYS A 187 -3.64 3.20 5.06
N ALA A 188 -2.71 2.27 5.16
CA ALA A 188 -1.47 2.29 4.41
C ALA A 188 -1.59 1.43 3.16
N ILE A 189 -1.43 2.05 2.01
CA ILE A 189 -1.52 1.40 0.69
C ILE A 189 -0.30 1.70 -0.20
N GLY A 190 0.70 2.40 0.34
CA GLY A 190 2.03 2.59 -0.23
C GLY A 190 3.13 2.00 0.66
N CYS A 191 4.35 2.51 0.53
CA CYS A 191 5.43 2.24 1.47
C CYS A 191 5.12 2.87 2.84
N LEU A 192 5.94 2.64 3.85
CA LEU A 192 5.63 3.04 5.22
C LEU A 192 6.47 4.21 5.75
N THR A 193 7.11 4.96 4.87
CA THR A 193 8.08 6.01 5.24
C THR A 193 7.49 7.08 6.17
N ASN A 194 6.27 7.57 5.85
CA ASN A 194 5.59 8.57 6.65
C ASN A 194 5.19 8.02 8.03
N ILE A 195 4.65 6.81 8.07
CA ILE A 195 4.20 6.12 9.29
C ILE A 195 5.39 5.81 10.20
N ALA A 196 6.46 5.23 9.63
CA ALA A 196 7.68 4.93 10.37
C ALA A 196 8.28 6.21 10.97
N SER A 197 8.34 7.28 10.19
CA SER A 197 8.82 8.58 10.67
C SER A 197 7.94 9.12 11.81
N ALA A 198 6.62 9.05 11.69
CA ALA A 198 5.69 9.49 12.75
C ALA A 198 5.89 8.69 14.06
N LEU A 199 6.05 7.36 13.98
CA LEU A 199 6.31 6.50 15.14
C LEU A 199 7.66 6.79 15.80
N LEU A 200 8.69 7.13 15.01
CA LEU A 200 10.01 7.50 15.52
C LEU A 200 10.02 8.90 16.15
N MET A 201 9.23 9.84 15.60
CA MET A 201 9.09 11.20 16.13
C MET A 201 8.33 11.21 17.46
N GLU A 202 7.21 10.49 17.54
CA GLU A 202 6.35 10.46 18.73
C GLU A 202 5.89 9.04 19.05
N PRO A 203 6.71 8.28 19.80
CA PRO A 203 6.38 6.90 20.19
C PRO A 203 5.08 6.75 20.98
N LYS A 204 4.53 7.82 21.59
CA LYS A 204 3.23 7.76 22.28
C LYS A 204 2.07 7.46 21.34
N SER A 205 2.24 7.69 20.04
CA SER A 205 1.28 7.27 19.01
C SER A 205 0.98 5.77 19.07
N LEU A 206 1.89 4.93 19.58
CA LEU A 206 1.66 3.50 19.81
C LEU A 206 0.44 3.18 20.71
N TYR A 207 -0.04 4.13 21.50
CA TYR A 207 -1.18 3.88 22.41
C TYR A 207 -2.53 3.87 21.71
N ASN A 208 -2.66 4.48 20.52
CA ASN A 208 -3.93 4.59 19.83
C ASN A 208 -3.86 4.45 18.30
N LEU A 209 -2.66 4.36 17.74
CA LEU A 209 -2.46 4.16 16.30
C LEU A 209 -2.65 2.68 15.93
N ILE A 210 -3.44 2.44 14.88
CA ILE A 210 -3.59 1.15 14.22
C ILE A 210 -3.18 1.31 12.77
N VAL A 211 -2.17 0.56 12.33
CA VAL A 211 -1.74 0.54 10.94
C VAL A 211 -2.45 -0.62 10.22
N VAL A 212 -3.26 -0.30 9.21
CA VAL A 212 -3.90 -1.29 8.33
C VAL A 212 -3.17 -1.26 7.00
N TRP A 213 -2.31 -2.24 6.76
CA TRP A 213 -1.38 -2.23 5.63
C TRP A 213 -1.54 -3.41 4.70
N THR A 214 -1.56 -3.13 3.39
CA THR A 214 -1.51 -4.17 2.37
C THR A 214 -0.15 -4.23 1.71
N SER A 215 0.45 -5.43 1.67
CA SER A 215 1.75 -5.69 1.07
C SER A 215 2.05 -7.18 1.04
N GLY A 216 3.05 -7.60 0.31
CA GLY A 216 3.76 -8.87 0.41
C GLY A 216 2.91 -10.15 0.48
N PHE A 217 3.61 -11.22 0.86
CA PHE A 217 3.02 -12.55 1.08
C PHE A 217 2.53 -12.72 2.52
N PRO A 218 1.61 -13.69 2.76
CA PRO A 218 1.28 -14.12 4.11
C PRO A 218 2.53 -14.49 4.93
N THR A 219 2.50 -14.22 6.24
CA THR A 219 3.68 -14.37 7.11
C THR A 219 4.18 -15.82 7.27
N HIS A 220 3.35 -16.78 6.87
CA HIS A 220 3.72 -18.21 6.82
C HIS A 220 4.25 -18.66 5.45
N SER A 221 4.31 -17.76 4.46
CA SER A 221 4.81 -18.08 3.13
C SER A 221 6.29 -18.39 3.15
N ILE A 222 6.71 -19.29 2.25
CA ILE A 222 8.10 -19.59 1.96
C ILE A 222 8.69 -18.68 0.88
N ASN A 223 7.86 -17.84 0.25
CA ASN A 223 8.29 -16.90 -0.77
C ASN A 223 8.89 -15.65 -0.14
N ASN A 224 9.86 -15.05 -0.79
CA ASN A 224 10.34 -13.72 -0.42
C ASN A 224 9.40 -12.62 -0.95
N ASN A 225 9.55 -11.42 -0.42
CA ASN A 225 8.70 -10.28 -0.75
C ASN A 225 9.35 -9.30 -1.76
N THR A 226 10.33 -9.75 -2.53
CA THR A 226 11.12 -8.91 -3.46
C THR A 226 10.23 -8.17 -4.49
N ASN A 227 9.11 -8.76 -4.87
CA ASN A 227 8.20 -8.17 -5.86
C ASN A 227 7.10 -7.30 -5.24
N SER A 228 7.06 -7.18 -3.91
CA SER A 228 6.05 -6.34 -3.25
C SER A 228 6.53 -4.90 -3.16
N LEU A 229 6.06 -4.04 -4.07
CA LEU A 229 6.51 -2.66 -4.18
C LEU A 229 6.40 -1.90 -2.84
N ASN A 230 5.23 -1.93 -2.20
CA ASN A 230 5.00 -1.25 -0.91
C ASN A 230 6.00 -1.66 0.18
N LEU A 231 6.53 -2.88 0.11
CA LEU A 231 7.48 -3.40 1.09
C LEU A 231 8.93 -3.03 0.75
N VAL A 232 9.31 -3.18 -0.54
CA VAL A 232 10.73 -3.08 -0.95
C VAL A 232 11.20 -1.65 -1.12
N GLN A 233 10.30 -0.70 -1.36
CA GLN A 233 10.66 0.70 -1.53
C GLN A 233 11.34 1.28 -0.27
N ASP A 234 10.83 0.90 0.92
CA ASP A 234 11.43 1.30 2.20
C ASP A 234 11.47 0.11 3.16
N VAL A 235 12.50 -0.71 3.02
CA VAL A 235 12.68 -1.94 3.81
C VAL A 235 12.81 -1.63 5.30
N LEU A 236 13.49 -0.53 5.67
CA LEU A 236 13.65 -0.15 7.08
C LEU A 236 12.29 0.18 7.71
N SER A 237 11.45 0.94 7.01
CA SER A 237 10.09 1.26 7.48
C SER A 237 9.23 0.01 7.59
N SER A 238 9.35 -0.91 6.63
CA SER A 238 8.66 -2.21 6.65
C SER A 238 9.09 -3.07 7.84
N GLN A 239 10.39 -3.18 8.11
CA GLN A 239 10.94 -3.88 9.28
C GLN A 239 10.46 -3.26 10.59
N LEU A 240 10.46 -1.92 10.66
CA LEU A 240 9.98 -1.17 11.81
C LEU A 240 8.55 -1.53 12.18
N LEU A 241 7.64 -1.58 11.23
CA LEU A 241 6.23 -1.89 11.46
C LEU A 241 6.04 -3.19 12.24
N PHE A 242 6.79 -4.24 11.88
CA PHE A 242 6.68 -5.56 12.52
C PHE A 242 7.43 -5.68 13.84
N GLU A 243 8.36 -4.78 14.14
CA GLU A 243 9.22 -4.86 15.33
C GLU A 243 8.86 -3.83 16.41
N CYS A 244 8.22 -2.71 16.08
CA CYS A 244 8.03 -1.60 17.02
C CYS A 244 6.87 -1.80 18.01
N GLY A 245 6.04 -2.82 17.82
CA GLY A 245 4.93 -3.10 18.70
C GLY A 245 3.68 -2.25 18.48
N VAL A 246 3.58 -1.51 17.37
CA VAL A 246 2.34 -0.85 16.96
C VAL A 246 1.24 -1.89 16.69
N ALA A 247 -0.02 -1.53 16.90
CA ALA A 247 -1.12 -2.38 16.48
C ALA A 247 -1.16 -2.45 14.94
N ASN A 248 -0.74 -3.59 14.40
CA ASN A 248 -0.64 -3.83 12.96
C ASN A 248 -1.72 -4.81 12.51
N VAL A 249 -2.51 -4.40 11.51
CA VAL A 249 -3.45 -5.23 10.75
C VAL A 249 -2.84 -5.42 9.37
N TYR A 250 -2.19 -6.56 9.20
CA TYR A 250 -1.52 -6.92 7.95
C TYR A 250 -2.46 -7.67 7.03
N LEU A 251 -2.60 -7.16 5.82
CA LEU A 251 -3.48 -7.69 4.78
C LEU A 251 -2.60 -8.13 3.60
N PRO A 252 -2.19 -9.41 3.53
CA PRO A 252 -1.27 -9.87 2.50
C PRO A 252 -1.80 -9.56 1.09
N GLY A 253 -1.07 -8.80 0.31
CA GLY A 253 -1.42 -8.49 -1.08
C GLY A 253 -1.45 -9.77 -1.89
N TYR A 254 -0.35 -10.50 -1.92
CA TYR A 254 -0.31 -11.80 -2.58
C TYR A 254 -1.14 -12.83 -1.82
N ASN A 255 -1.82 -13.71 -2.55
CA ASN A 255 -2.72 -14.76 -2.09
C ASN A 255 -4.06 -14.27 -1.53
N VAL A 256 -4.12 -13.15 -0.83
CA VAL A 256 -5.37 -12.59 -0.29
C VAL A 256 -5.85 -11.43 -1.15
N GLY A 257 -5.14 -10.30 -1.21
CA GLY A 257 -5.49 -9.14 -2.03
C GLY A 257 -5.56 -9.45 -3.53
N ALA A 258 -4.74 -10.38 -4.02
CA ALA A 258 -4.74 -10.85 -5.41
C ALA A 258 -6.09 -11.41 -5.91
N GLN A 259 -7.02 -11.71 -5.00
CA GLN A 259 -8.37 -12.17 -5.36
C GLN A 259 -9.29 -11.00 -5.73
N LEU A 260 -8.91 -9.76 -5.47
CA LEU A 260 -9.70 -8.57 -5.77
C LEU A 260 -9.56 -8.16 -7.24
N THR A 261 -9.88 -9.10 -8.12
CA THR A 261 -9.86 -8.90 -9.56
C THR A 261 -11.08 -8.15 -10.03
N LEU A 262 -10.90 -7.14 -10.87
CA LEU A 262 -11.96 -6.36 -11.49
C LEU A 262 -11.88 -6.52 -13.01
N SER A 263 -12.97 -6.85 -13.66
CA SER A 263 -12.99 -7.09 -15.10
C SER A 263 -13.42 -5.86 -15.90
N LEU A 264 -13.01 -5.80 -17.16
CA LEU A 264 -13.47 -4.74 -18.08
C LEU A 264 -15.01 -4.72 -18.27
N PRO A 265 -15.74 -5.87 -18.33
CA PRO A 265 -17.20 -5.86 -18.29
C PRO A 265 -17.76 -5.20 -17.02
N ASP A 266 -17.23 -5.51 -15.83
CA ASP A 266 -17.65 -4.88 -14.57
C ASP A 266 -17.40 -3.35 -14.62
N MET A 267 -16.24 -2.93 -15.13
CA MET A 267 -15.93 -1.51 -15.29
C MET A 267 -16.90 -0.78 -16.22
N LYS A 268 -17.31 -1.42 -17.31
CA LYS A 268 -18.29 -0.86 -18.25
C LYS A 268 -19.68 -0.74 -17.65
N GLU A 269 -20.10 -1.75 -16.91
CA GLU A 269 -21.46 -1.84 -16.36
C GLU A 269 -21.61 -0.98 -15.09
N PHE A 270 -20.64 -1.02 -14.19
CA PHE A 270 -20.80 -0.48 -12.84
C PHE A 270 -20.02 0.81 -12.56
N VAL A 271 -18.99 1.15 -13.36
CA VAL A 271 -18.10 2.29 -13.07
C VAL A 271 -18.20 3.37 -14.15
N LYS A 272 -18.14 3.00 -15.41
CA LYS A 272 -18.23 3.96 -16.52
C LYS A 272 -19.54 4.74 -16.46
N GLY A 273 -19.45 6.08 -16.61
CA GLY A 273 -20.63 6.95 -16.63
C GLY A 273 -21.18 7.28 -15.21
N ARG A 274 -20.44 6.93 -14.15
CA ARG A 274 -20.79 7.28 -12.76
C ARG A 274 -20.07 8.54 -12.34
N GLY A 275 -20.52 9.67 -12.87
CA GLY A 275 -19.91 10.98 -12.63
C GLY A 275 -18.49 11.11 -13.21
N ASP A 276 -17.81 12.19 -12.86
CA ASP A 276 -16.45 12.49 -13.33
C ASP A 276 -15.45 11.46 -12.80
N ILE A 277 -15.63 10.99 -11.55
CA ILE A 277 -14.76 9.99 -10.94
C ILE A 277 -14.89 8.62 -11.62
N GLY A 278 -16.10 8.15 -11.90
CA GLY A 278 -16.29 6.85 -12.57
C GLY A 278 -15.72 6.84 -13.99
N ASN A 279 -15.85 7.94 -14.72
CA ASN A 279 -15.22 8.08 -16.02
C ASN A 279 -13.69 8.08 -15.92
N TYR A 280 -13.14 8.75 -14.92
CA TYR A 280 -11.71 8.79 -14.68
C TYR A 280 -11.12 7.43 -14.30
N LEU A 281 -11.74 6.72 -13.36
CA LEU A 281 -11.34 5.35 -13.01
C LEU A 281 -11.43 4.40 -14.21
N TYR A 282 -12.45 4.54 -15.04
CA TYR A 282 -12.57 3.76 -16.28
C TYR A 282 -11.46 4.10 -17.29
N GLU A 283 -11.09 5.37 -17.43
CA GLU A 283 -9.98 5.81 -18.26
C GLU A 283 -8.66 5.23 -17.78
N LEU A 284 -8.35 5.32 -16.49
CA LEU A 284 -7.16 4.72 -15.89
C LEU A 284 -7.10 3.22 -16.13
N TYR A 285 -8.23 2.53 -15.97
CA TYR A 285 -8.32 1.09 -16.15
C TYR A 285 -8.04 0.68 -17.62
N THR A 286 -8.55 1.42 -18.59
CA THR A 286 -8.42 1.12 -20.02
C THR A 286 -7.18 1.71 -20.67
N ASN A 287 -6.53 2.67 -20.04
CA ASN A 287 -5.39 3.39 -20.57
C ASN A 287 -4.35 3.67 -19.48
N ASN A 288 -3.95 2.60 -18.77
CA ASN A 288 -3.02 2.70 -17.65
C ASN A 288 -1.69 3.35 -18.08
N PRO A 289 -1.30 4.50 -17.49
CA PRO A 289 -0.07 5.19 -17.84
C PRO A 289 1.19 4.34 -17.66
N LEU A 290 1.19 3.47 -16.62
CA LEU A 290 2.32 2.59 -16.30
C LEU A 290 2.49 1.47 -17.34
N HIS A 291 1.38 0.98 -17.91
CA HIS A 291 1.45 -0.02 -18.97
C HIS A 291 2.21 0.50 -20.18
N LYS A 292 1.97 1.77 -20.56
CA LYS A 292 2.72 2.42 -21.65
C LYS A 292 4.20 2.55 -21.34
N GLN A 293 4.52 2.91 -20.09
CA GLN A 293 5.90 3.05 -19.62
C GLN A 293 6.64 1.72 -19.59
N ARG A 294 5.94 0.65 -19.25
CA ARG A 294 6.51 -0.70 -19.09
C ARG A 294 6.42 -1.55 -20.35
N GLY A 295 5.88 -1.02 -21.45
CA GLY A 295 5.68 -1.79 -22.68
C GLY A 295 4.64 -2.91 -22.54
N VAL A 296 3.74 -2.80 -21.57
CA VAL A 296 2.66 -3.76 -21.38
C VAL A 296 1.50 -3.36 -22.29
N SER A 297 1.05 -4.29 -23.17
CA SER A 297 -0.11 -4.04 -24.00
C SER A 297 -1.38 -4.04 -23.17
N ASP A 298 -2.21 -3.00 -23.32
CA ASP A 298 -3.55 -2.96 -22.74
C ASP A 298 -4.42 -4.05 -23.34
N GLN A 299 -4.69 -5.08 -22.56
CA GLN A 299 -5.53 -6.18 -22.99
C GLN A 299 -6.94 -5.95 -22.47
N THR A 300 -7.81 -5.50 -23.34
CA THR A 300 -9.20 -5.10 -23.04
C THR A 300 -10.08 -6.23 -22.49
N TRP A 301 -9.62 -7.46 -22.49
CA TRP A 301 -10.30 -8.65 -21.98
C TRP A 301 -9.68 -9.16 -20.67
N ARG A 302 -8.62 -8.52 -20.16
CA ARG A 302 -8.02 -8.89 -18.86
C ARG A 302 -8.87 -8.41 -17.69
N THR A 303 -8.71 -9.10 -16.59
CA THR A 303 -9.03 -8.59 -15.26
C THR A 303 -7.81 -7.88 -14.71
N TRP A 304 -8.04 -6.85 -13.89
CA TRP A 304 -7.00 -6.18 -13.12
C TRP A 304 -7.22 -6.41 -11.64
N VAL A 305 -6.16 -6.58 -10.87
CA VAL A 305 -6.26 -6.67 -9.41
C VAL A 305 -6.26 -5.27 -8.84
N ILE A 306 -7.29 -4.93 -8.07
CA ILE A 306 -7.40 -3.65 -7.35
C ILE A 306 -7.00 -3.93 -5.90
N TRP A 307 -5.69 -3.99 -5.66
CA TRP A 307 -5.08 -4.48 -4.43
C TRP A 307 -5.52 -3.73 -3.20
N ASP A 308 -5.51 -2.40 -3.25
CA ASP A 308 -5.58 -1.50 -2.11
C ASP A 308 -6.95 -1.41 -1.47
N VAL A 309 -8.01 -1.73 -2.22
CA VAL A 309 -9.37 -1.73 -1.68
C VAL A 309 -9.56 -2.71 -0.51
N ILE A 310 -8.65 -3.66 -0.31
CA ILE A 310 -8.69 -4.60 0.82
C ILE A 310 -8.60 -3.87 2.17
N THR A 311 -7.81 -2.80 2.26
CA THR A 311 -7.63 -2.02 3.48
C THR A 311 -8.91 -1.29 3.84
N ILE A 312 -9.56 -0.68 2.86
CA ILE A 312 -10.84 0.00 3.01
C ILE A 312 -11.94 -0.99 3.38
N ALA A 313 -11.96 -2.15 2.72
CA ALA A 313 -12.91 -3.22 3.00
C ALA A 313 -12.87 -3.66 4.46
N TRP A 314 -11.67 -3.91 5.00
CA TRP A 314 -11.49 -4.33 6.39
C TRP A 314 -11.99 -3.26 7.39
N MET A 315 -11.83 -1.98 7.08
CA MET A 315 -12.29 -0.88 7.93
C MET A 315 -13.80 -0.64 7.85
N ILE A 316 -14.42 -0.88 6.69
CA ILE A 316 -15.88 -0.78 6.51
C ILE A 316 -16.59 -1.93 7.21
N ASP A 317 -16.15 -3.16 6.95
CA ASP A 317 -16.66 -4.39 7.57
C ASP A 317 -15.58 -5.47 7.55
N ALA A 318 -14.96 -5.71 8.69
CA ALA A 318 -13.88 -6.69 8.81
C ALA A 318 -14.30 -8.14 8.52
N SER A 319 -15.61 -8.44 8.47
CA SER A 319 -16.10 -9.77 8.07
C SER A 319 -15.87 -10.05 6.58
N TRP A 320 -15.70 -9.03 5.76
CA TRP A 320 -15.39 -9.16 4.34
C TRP A 320 -13.92 -9.55 4.10
N VAL A 321 -13.07 -9.30 5.10
CA VAL A 321 -11.64 -9.63 5.08
C VAL A 321 -11.31 -10.39 6.36
N PRO A 322 -11.70 -11.69 6.44
CA PRO A 322 -11.49 -12.49 7.64
C PRO A 322 -10.01 -12.56 8.00
N SER A 323 -9.75 -12.39 9.29
CA SER A 323 -8.41 -12.23 9.85
C SER A 323 -8.31 -12.82 11.24
N HIS A 324 -7.11 -13.17 11.67
CA HIS A 324 -6.83 -13.74 12.99
C HIS A 324 -5.63 -13.07 13.67
N ILE A 325 -5.47 -13.32 14.97
CA ILE A 325 -4.31 -12.86 15.73
C ILE A 325 -3.17 -13.84 15.54
N VAL A 326 -2.00 -13.32 15.20
CA VAL A 326 -0.74 -14.05 15.06
C VAL A 326 0.38 -13.28 15.77
N SER A 327 1.51 -13.95 16.03
CA SER A 327 2.72 -13.26 16.49
C SER A 327 3.35 -12.51 15.32
N SER A 328 3.77 -11.26 15.54
CA SER A 328 4.46 -10.47 14.53
C SER A 328 5.75 -11.16 14.07
N PRO A 329 5.99 -11.35 12.77
CA PRO A 329 7.23 -11.94 12.28
C PRO A 329 8.37 -10.93 12.31
N ILE A 330 9.57 -11.40 11.96
CA ILE A 330 10.70 -10.56 11.56
C ILE A 330 10.81 -10.60 10.05
N LEU A 331 10.93 -9.44 9.42
CA LEU A 331 11.33 -9.32 8.02
C LEU A 331 12.85 -9.26 7.96
N ASN A 332 13.49 -10.30 7.41
CA ASN A 332 14.95 -10.30 7.30
C ASN A 332 15.44 -9.50 6.08
N ASP A 333 16.75 -9.30 5.97
CA ASP A 333 17.36 -8.50 4.89
C ASP A 333 17.19 -9.13 3.49
N GLU A 334 16.95 -10.45 3.40
CA GLU A 334 16.61 -11.14 2.16
C GLU A 334 15.08 -11.14 1.88
N LEU A 335 14.33 -10.34 2.63
CA LEU A 335 12.89 -10.11 2.48
C LEU A 335 12.01 -11.35 2.71
N TYR A 336 12.48 -12.31 3.52
CA TYR A 336 11.70 -13.44 4.00
C TYR A 336 11.12 -13.18 5.37
N TRP A 337 9.90 -13.70 5.58
CA TRP A 337 9.32 -13.76 6.91
C TRP A 337 10.01 -14.81 7.77
N LYS A 338 10.48 -14.41 8.95
CA LYS A 338 10.98 -15.32 9.99
C LYS A 338 10.03 -15.31 11.18
N ARG A 339 9.63 -16.48 11.61
CA ARG A 339 8.80 -16.66 12.79
C ARG A 339 9.48 -16.12 14.05
N ASN A 340 8.72 -15.38 14.85
CA ASN A 340 9.11 -14.92 16.17
C ASN A 340 7.96 -15.14 17.15
N ASN A 341 7.97 -16.28 17.83
CA ASN A 341 6.90 -16.67 18.75
C ASN A 341 6.88 -15.84 20.06
N GLU A 342 7.94 -15.09 20.34
CA GLU A 342 8.05 -14.20 21.49
C GLU A 342 7.68 -12.74 21.16
N SER A 343 7.32 -12.49 19.93
CA SER A 343 6.93 -11.15 19.46
C SER A 343 5.51 -10.79 19.92
N HIS A 344 5.21 -9.51 19.83
CA HIS A 344 3.89 -8.98 20.12
C HIS A 344 2.82 -9.50 19.13
N PRO A 345 1.53 -9.56 19.56
CA PRO A 345 0.45 -9.92 18.65
C PRO A 345 0.20 -8.85 17.58
N MET A 346 -0.12 -9.30 16.38
CA MET A 346 -0.68 -8.53 15.29
C MET A 346 -1.88 -9.25 14.70
N ARG A 347 -2.62 -8.61 13.78
CA ARG A 347 -3.71 -9.24 13.03
C ARG A 347 -3.28 -9.50 11.60
N GLU A 348 -3.59 -10.69 11.07
CA GLU A 348 -3.30 -11.04 9.68
C GLU A 348 -4.54 -11.55 8.98
N ALA A 349 -4.82 -11.06 7.76
CA ALA A 349 -5.91 -11.57 6.94
C ALA A 349 -5.52 -12.89 6.25
N TYR A 350 -6.51 -13.79 6.13
CA TYR A 350 -6.34 -15.07 5.47
C TYR A 350 -7.36 -15.33 4.35
N GLY A 351 -8.25 -14.38 4.08
CA GLY A 351 -9.24 -14.47 3.04
C GLY A 351 -9.87 -13.13 2.73
N VAL A 352 -10.66 -13.08 1.67
CA VAL A 352 -11.38 -11.89 1.22
C VAL A 352 -12.67 -12.30 0.50
N ASN A 353 -13.74 -11.55 0.72
CA ASN A 353 -15.00 -11.69 0.00
C ASN A 353 -15.09 -10.62 -1.10
N ARG A 354 -14.56 -10.95 -2.27
CA ARG A 354 -14.50 -10.05 -3.43
C ARG A 354 -15.87 -9.46 -3.79
N ASP A 355 -16.89 -10.29 -3.85
CA ASP A 355 -18.18 -9.89 -4.41
C ASP A 355 -18.89 -8.87 -3.53
N VAL A 356 -18.84 -9.01 -2.21
CA VAL A 356 -19.42 -8.05 -1.28
C VAL A 356 -18.67 -6.72 -1.34
N ILE A 357 -17.33 -6.76 -1.44
CA ILE A 357 -16.47 -5.57 -1.53
C ILE A 357 -16.82 -4.74 -2.77
N PHE A 358 -16.82 -5.36 -3.95
CA PHE A 358 -17.15 -4.63 -5.17
C PHE A 358 -18.65 -4.26 -5.25
N HIS A 359 -19.55 -5.05 -4.65
CA HIS A 359 -20.95 -4.67 -4.55
C HIS A 359 -21.13 -3.36 -3.77
N ASP A 360 -20.47 -3.21 -2.63
CA ASP A 360 -20.51 -1.96 -1.85
C ASP A 360 -19.92 -0.79 -2.62
N PHE A 361 -18.74 -0.97 -3.23
CA PHE A 361 -18.11 0.05 -4.06
C PHE A 361 -19.02 0.49 -5.22
N PHE A 362 -19.57 -0.46 -5.98
CA PHE A 362 -20.45 -0.16 -7.11
C PHE A 362 -21.75 0.52 -6.66
N THR A 363 -22.32 0.11 -5.51
CA THR A 363 -23.51 0.74 -4.95
C THR A 363 -23.25 2.19 -4.56
N LYS A 364 -22.07 2.49 -4.04
CA LYS A 364 -21.69 3.85 -3.64
C LYS A 364 -21.42 4.75 -4.85
N ILE A 365 -20.65 4.27 -5.83
CA ILE A 365 -20.35 5.06 -7.02
C ILE A 365 -21.59 5.26 -7.92
N ASP A 366 -22.55 4.34 -7.93
CA ASP A 366 -23.80 4.46 -8.71
C ASP A 366 -24.67 5.65 -8.29
N LYS A 367 -24.51 6.12 -7.04
CA LYS A 367 -25.19 7.34 -6.53
C LYS A 367 -24.71 8.63 -7.19
N LEU A 368 -23.65 8.57 -8.01
CA LEU A 368 -23.07 9.72 -8.72
C LEU A 368 -23.56 9.84 -10.17
N LYS A 369 -24.55 9.06 -10.57
CA LYS A 369 -25.19 9.15 -11.91
C LYS A 369 -25.78 10.51 -12.19
#